data_4c89c1712b52e344be8150eb077b4452
#
_entry.id   4c89c1712b52e344be8150eb077b4452
#
_cell.length_a   1.000
_cell.length_b   1.000
_cell.length_c   1.000
_cell.angle_alpha   90.00
_cell.angle_beta   90.00
_cell.angle_gamma   90.00
#
_symmetry.space_group_name_H-M   'P 1'
#
loop_
_entity.id
_entity.type
_entity.pdbx_description
1 polymer ?
#
loop_
_entity_poly.entity_id
_entity_poly.type
_entity_poly.pdbx_seq_one_letter_code
_entity_poly.pdbx_strand_id
1 'polypeptide(L)'
;MSDFVSGFWNIYVTVLVLASVVGCGVFLWVQDQAKNAPGETMGHVWDGTLEEYSNPMPNWWRWMFYITVFFSLGYLVVYPGLGSYAGQFGWSSVGQYEQEIADSDAKFGPIFAAYQSQDLMHVAADPKAKEMGRSLFLNYCAQCHGSDAKGAKGYPNLTDNDWLWGGEPEQIKTTILGGRVGVMPPYGGNPDAVGGPTGAKELANYVRSLSGLPSDSILAAKGKERYALVCIACHGPEGKGNSAAGWPNLTDKTWLYGSREDTIIETITKGRTNVMPGHKEFLGEAKVHLLAAYVYGLGGGVKPAAPPAAAPEAKK
;
A
#
# COMPACT_ATOMS: atom_id res chain seq x y z
N MET A 1 11.51 16.64 -19.89
CA MET A 1 11.17 16.65 -21.34
C MET A 1 9.83 15.98 -21.50
N SER A 2 8.98 16.50 -22.37
CA SER A 2 7.70 15.85 -22.68
C SER A 2 7.99 14.55 -23.45
N ASP A 3 7.38 13.44 -22.99
CA ASP A 3 7.55 12.11 -23.58
C ASP A 3 6.72 11.94 -24.87
N PHE A 4 6.71 12.94 -25.75
CA PHE A 4 6.02 12.82 -27.03
C PHE A 4 6.77 11.91 -27.98
N VAL A 5 6.09 10.86 -28.44
CA VAL A 5 6.63 9.88 -29.37
C VAL A 5 6.89 10.42 -30.79
N SER A 6 6.37 11.63 -31.11
CA SER A 6 6.62 12.29 -32.41
C SER A 6 6.41 13.80 -32.32
N GLY A 7 6.99 14.55 -33.27
CA GLY A 7 6.80 15.99 -33.41
C GLY A 7 5.35 16.42 -33.68
N PHE A 8 4.53 15.52 -34.22
CA PHE A 8 3.09 15.77 -34.45
C PHE A 8 2.37 16.14 -33.16
N TRP A 9 2.58 15.37 -32.08
CA TRP A 9 1.92 15.62 -30.81
C TRP A 9 2.33 16.93 -30.16
N ASN A 10 3.59 17.31 -30.31
CA ASN A 10 4.08 18.61 -29.84
C ASN A 10 3.31 19.75 -30.51
N ILE A 11 3.18 19.74 -31.85
CA ILE A 11 2.45 20.76 -32.62
C ILE A 11 0.97 20.72 -32.26
N TYR A 12 0.37 19.53 -32.23
CA TYR A 12 -1.05 19.33 -31.91
C TYR A 12 -1.42 19.94 -30.56
N VAL A 13 -0.68 19.62 -29.50
CA VAL A 13 -0.93 20.15 -28.15
C VAL A 13 -0.74 21.65 -28.13
N THR A 14 0.34 22.19 -28.72
CA THR A 14 0.61 23.63 -28.77
C THR A 14 -0.52 24.39 -29.46
N VAL A 15 -0.94 23.93 -30.63
CA VAL A 15 -2.02 24.57 -31.39
C VAL A 15 -3.34 24.49 -30.62
N LEU A 16 -3.68 23.34 -30.07
CA LEU A 16 -4.92 23.13 -29.33
C LEU A 16 -5.00 24.05 -28.08
N VAL A 17 -3.91 24.12 -27.30
CA VAL A 17 -3.86 24.95 -26.08
C VAL A 17 -3.97 26.43 -26.44
N LEU A 18 -3.17 26.92 -27.38
CA LEU A 18 -3.21 28.33 -27.79
C LEU A 18 -4.55 28.69 -28.42
N ALA A 19 -5.09 27.85 -29.31
CA ALA A 19 -6.40 28.05 -29.92
C ALA A 19 -7.52 28.09 -28.89
N SER A 20 -7.46 27.24 -27.85
CA SER A 20 -8.43 27.23 -26.76
C SER A 20 -8.37 28.49 -25.91
N VAL A 21 -7.18 28.89 -25.45
CA VAL A 21 -7.01 30.10 -24.59
C VAL A 21 -7.37 31.35 -25.35
N VAL A 22 -6.84 31.54 -26.58
CA VAL A 22 -7.13 32.71 -27.41
C VAL A 22 -8.59 32.67 -27.85
N GLY A 23 -9.12 31.52 -28.22
CA GLY A 23 -10.52 31.33 -28.60
C GLY A 23 -11.49 31.72 -27.50
N CYS A 24 -11.20 31.38 -26.23
CA CYS A 24 -11.98 31.87 -25.09
C CYS A 24 -11.95 33.36 -24.95
N GLY A 25 -10.80 34.03 -25.14
CA GLY A 25 -10.68 35.46 -25.14
C GLY A 25 -11.47 36.13 -26.25
N VAL A 26 -11.38 35.62 -27.47
CA VAL A 26 -12.15 36.09 -28.64
C VAL A 26 -13.64 35.86 -28.43
N PHE A 27 -14.05 34.71 -27.95
CA PHE A 27 -15.46 34.40 -27.65
C PHE A 27 -16.02 35.39 -26.61
N LEU A 28 -15.28 35.65 -25.53
CA LEU A 28 -15.66 36.62 -24.52
C LEU A 28 -15.81 38.05 -25.12
N TRP A 29 -14.86 38.44 -25.97
CA TRP A 29 -14.90 39.74 -26.66
C TRP A 29 -16.12 39.85 -27.58
N VAL A 30 -16.44 38.82 -28.34
CA VAL A 30 -17.64 38.80 -29.22
C VAL A 30 -18.91 38.88 -28.40
N GLN A 31 -19.02 38.15 -27.27
CA GLN A 31 -20.18 38.23 -26.39
C GLN A 31 -20.33 39.59 -25.72
N ASP A 32 -19.23 40.26 -25.42
CA ASP A 32 -19.23 41.59 -24.84
C ASP A 32 -19.71 42.68 -25.83
N GLN A 33 -19.56 42.44 -27.14
CA GLN A 33 -20.08 43.32 -28.21
C GLN A 33 -21.57 43.06 -28.49
N ALA A 34 -22.14 41.98 -28.04
CA ALA A 34 -23.55 41.67 -28.25
C ALA A 34 -24.41 42.66 -27.48
N LYS A 35 -25.05 43.59 -28.18
CA LYS A 35 -25.95 44.60 -27.62
C LYS A 35 -27.36 44.05 -27.60
N ASN A 36 -27.68 43.29 -26.57
CA ASN A 36 -29.06 42.94 -26.30
C ASN A 36 -29.68 44.03 -25.43
N ALA A 37 -30.90 44.48 -25.73
CA ALA A 37 -31.55 45.47 -24.89
C ALA A 37 -31.89 44.84 -23.53
N PRO A 38 -31.60 45.55 -22.42
CA PRO A 38 -31.93 45.05 -21.09
C PRO A 38 -33.45 44.80 -20.97
N GLY A 39 -33.83 43.61 -20.56
CA GLY A 39 -35.25 43.25 -20.35
C GLY A 39 -35.92 42.55 -21.55
N GLU A 40 -35.23 42.37 -22.69
CA GLU A 40 -35.70 41.48 -23.76
C GLU A 40 -35.40 40.03 -23.40
N THR A 41 -36.31 39.13 -23.82
CA THR A 41 -36.06 37.66 -23.67
C THR A 41 -35.15 37.17 -24.82
N MET A 42 -34.47 36.05 -24.56
CA MET A 42 -33.59 35.42 -25.56
C MET A 42 -34.39 34.72 -26.68
N GLY A 43 -35.72 34.72 -26.60
CA GLY A 43 -36.63 34.11 -27.57
C GLY A 43 -36.64 32.56 -27.49
N HIS A 44 -35.98 31.97 -26.51
CA HIS A 44 -36.01 30.53 -26.27
C HIS A 44 -36.88 30.22 -25.07
N VAL A 45 -37.85 29.33 -25.27
CA VAL A 45 -38.83 28.93 -24.23
C VAL A 45 -38.45 27.55 -23.71
N TRP A 46 -38.23 27.44 -22.40
CA TRP A 46 -38.02 26.20 -21.68
C TRP A 46 -39.34 25.70 -21.05
N ASP A 47 -39.59 24.41 -21.13
CA ASP A 47 -40.80 23.79 -20.52
C ASP A 47 -42.15 24.50 -20.82
N GLY A 48 -42.21 25.19 -21.97
CA GLY A 48 -43.40 25.85 -22.48
C GLY A 48 -43.78 27.19 -21.84
N THR A 49 -43.12 27.61 -20.76
CA THR A 49 -43.49 28.86 -20.03
C THR A 49 -42.30 29.67 -19.49
N LEU A 50 -41.09 29.11 -19.45
CA LEU A 50 -39.92 29.78 -18.90
C LEU A 50 -39.09 30.40 -20.02
N GLU A 51 -38.86 31.70 -19.96
CA GLU A 51 -37.98 32.44 -20.88
C GLU A 51 -36.88 33.10 -20.10
N GLU A 52 -35.68 33.14 -20.72
CA GLU A 52 -34.51 33.80 -20.15
C GLU A 52 -34.44 35.27 -20.58
N TYR A 53 -34.17 36.18 -19.63
CA TYR A 53 -33.87 37.56 -19.94
C TYR A 53 -32.45 37.69 -20.47
N SER A 54 -32.30 38.46 -21.54
CA SER A 54 -30.98 38.86 -22.08
C SER A 54 -30.35 39.94 -21.21
N ASN A 55 -29.62 39.51 -20.18
CA ASN A 55 -28.89 40.43 -19.31
C ASN A 55 -27.41 40.49 -19.71
N PRO A 56 -26.80 41.71 -19.74
CA PRO A 56 -25.37 41.81 -19.96
C PRO A 56 -24.57 41.14 -18.85
N MET A 57 -23.43 40.57 -19.23
CA MET A 57 -22.52 39.95 -18.26
C MET A 57 -22.08 40.96 -17.20
N PRO A 58 -22.11 40.65 -15.90
CA PRO A 58 -21.62 41.52 -14.85
C PRO A 58 -20.17 41.94 -15.09
N ASN A 59 -19.84 43.23 -14.89
CA ASN A 59 -18.52 43.77 -15.17
C ASN A 59 -17.39 43.06 -14.44
N TRP A 60 -17.61 42.67 -13.15
CA TRP A 60 -16.63 41.98 -12.37
C TRP A 60 -16.31 40.56 -12.95
N TRP A 61 -17.32 39.86 -13.46
CA TRP A 61 -17.18 38.55 -14.07
C TRP A 61 -16.40 38.64 -15.38
N ARG A 62 -16.72 39.62 -16.23
CA ARG A 62 -16.01 39.88 -17.47
C ARG A 62 -14.52 40.13 -17.23
N TRP A 63 -14.19 41.01 -16.26
CA TRP A 63 -12.79 41.28 -15.92
C TRP A 63 -12.08 40.06 -15.36
N MET A 64 -12.74 39.28 -14.55
CA MET A 64 -12.20 38.03 -14.05
C MET A 64 -11.80 37.09 -15.20
N PHE A 65 -12.64 36.93 -16.21
CA PHE A 65 -12.32 36.12 -17.39
C PHE A 65 -11.12 36.67 -18.17
N TYR A 66 -11.06 37.95 -18.45
CA TYR A 66 -9.87 38.56 -19.12
C TYR A 66 -8.60 38.34 -18.30
N ILE A 67 -8.66 38.50 -16.99
CA ILE A 67 -7.52 38.24 -16.11
C ILE A 67 -7.08 36.78 -16.20
N THR A 68 -8.01 35.82 -16.22
CA THR A 68 -7.65 34.40 -16.36
C THR A 68 -7.02 34.07 -17.71
N VAL A 69 -7.49 34.69 -18.81
CA VAL A 69 -6.88 34.54 -20.14
C VAL A 69 -5.45 35.06 -20.15
N PHE A 70 -5.24 36.32 -19.68
CA PHE A 70 -3.89 36.90 -19.61
C PHE A 70 -2.97 36.12 -18.67
N PHE A 71 -3.49 35.69 -17.52
CA PHE A 71 -2.75 34.82 -16.61
C PHE A 71 -2.34 33.51 -17.28
N SER A 72 -3.26 32.86 -18.01
CA SER A 72 -2.97 31.60 -18.71
C SER A 72 -1.86 31.78 -19.76
N LEU A 73 -1.89 32.88 -20.54
CA LEU A 73 -0.84 33.14 -21.50
C LEU A 73 0.51 33.40 -20.82
N GLY A 74 0.53 34.19 -19.75
CA GLY A 74 1.73 34.41 -18.95
C GLY A 74 2.26 33.13 -18.32
N TYR A 75 1.36 32.28 -17.78
CA TYR A 75 1.70 30.96 -17.21
C TYR A 75 2.37 30.05 -18.24
N LEU A 76 1.83 29.98 -19.47
CA LEU A 76 2.38 29.15 -20.56
C LEU A 76 3.78 29.61 -21.03
N VAL A 77 4.15 30.88 -20.80
CA VAL A 77 5.52 31.36 -21.04
C VAL A 77 6.47 30.83 -19.96
N VAL A 78 6.03 30.83 -18.71
CA VAL A 78 6.89 30.55 -17.54
C VAL A 78 6.98 29.05 -17.24
N TYR A 79 5.86 28.33 -17.35
CA TYR A 79 5.71 26.92 -17.04
C TYR A 79 5.43 26.07 -18.29
N PRO A 80 5.72 24.77 -18.26
CA PRO A 80 5.43 23.89 -19.38
C PRO A 80 3.91 23.75 -19.61
N GLY A 81 3.50 23.75 -20.86
CA GLY A 81 2.11 23.62 -21.29
C GLY A 81 1.95 23.71 -22.81
N LEU A 82 3.01 24.05 -23.52
CA LEU A 82 3.07 24.15 -24.98
C LEU A 82 3.93 23.02 -25.56
N GLY A 83 3.37 21.83 -25.58
CA GLY A 83 4.05 20.65 -26.15
C GLY A 83 5.41 20.39 -25.51
N SER A 84 6.48 20.40 -26.28
CA SER A 84 7.85 20.17 -25.80
C SER A 84 8.52 21.40 -25.18
N TYR A 85 7.85 22.54 -25.13
CA TYR A 85 8.39 23.73 -24.48
C TYR A 85 8.41 23.57 -22.95
N ALA A 86 9.60 23.65 -22.36
CA ALA A 86 9.80 23.41 -20.93
C ALA A 86 9.39 24.59 -20.03
N GLY A 87 8.95 25.70 -20.64
CA GLY A 87 8.78 26.95 -19.92
C GLY A 87 10.10 27.63 -19.56
N GLN A 88 10.04 28.91 -19.16
CA GLN A 88 11.23 29.66 -18.80
C GLN A 88 11.90 29.13 -17.51
N PHE A 89 11.12 28.58 -16.59
CA PHE A 89 11.65 28.01 -15.36
C PHE A 89 12.15 26.56 -15.50
N GLY A 90 11.90 25.89 -16.63
CA GLY A 90 12.30 24.51 -16.84
C GLY A 90 11.69 23.55 -15.80
N TRP A 91 10.59 23.94 -15.19
CA TRP A 91 9.93 23.16 -14.15
C TRP A 91 9.35 21.86 -14.72
N SER A 92 9.45 20.77 -13.95
CA SER A 92 8.72 19.53 -14.20
C SER A 92 8.33 18.89 -12.89
N SER A 93 7.22 18.16 -12.87
CA SER A 93 6.78 17.41 -11.69
C SER A 93 7.80 16.35 -11.26
N VAL A 94 8.48 15.73 -12.23
CA VAL A 94 9.56 14.77 -11.96
C VAL A 94 10.75 15.46 -11.31
N GLY A 95 11.22 16.59 -11.88
CA GLY A 95 12.34 17.35 -11.32
C GLY A 95 12.05 17.89 -9.92
N GLN A 96 10.83 18.34 -9.67
CA GLN A 96 10.43 18.76 -8.33
C GLN A 96 10.45 17.58 -7.36
N TYR A 97 9.89 16.44 -7.76
CA TYR A 97 9.90 15.21 -6.95
C TYR A 97 11.32 14.74 -6.63
N GLU A 98 12.20 14.70 -7.63
CA GLU A 98 13.61 14.33 -7.43
C GLU A 98 14.33 15.27 -6.47
N GLN A 99 14.06 16.58 -6.57
CA GLN A 99 14.61 17.57 -5.64
C GLN A 99 14.08 17.38 -4.23
N GLU A 100 12.78 17.16 -4.05
CA GLU A 100 12.17 16.90 -2.74
C GLU A 100 12.73 15.63 -2.08
N ILE A 101 12.97 14.56 -2.86
CA ILE A 101 13.62 13.34 -2.38
C ILE A 101 15.07 13.62 -1.97
N ALA A 102 15.84 14.34 -2.80
CA ALA A 102 17.22 14.68 -2.49
C ALA A 102 17.32 15.53 -1.21
N ASP A 103 16.47 16.53 -1.05
CA ASP A 103 16.42 17.38 0.14
C ASP A 103 16.01 16.59 1.39
N SER A 104 15.06 15.67 1.24
CA SER A 104 14.64 14.75 2.31
C SER A 104 15.80 13.82 2.71
N ASP A 105 16.49 13.24 1.75
CA ASP A 105 17.60 12.33 2.00
C ASP A 105 18.82 13.07 2.60
N ALA A 106 19.09 14.29 2.16
CA ALA A 106 20.12 15.13 2.77
C ALA A 106 19.82 15.45 4.25
N LYS A 107 18.54 15.70 4.57
CA LYS A 107 18.09 16.07 5.92
C LYS A 107 17.98 14.86 6.85
N PHE A 108 17.39 13.78 6.40
CA PHE A 108 17.01 12.63 7.24
C PHE A 108 17.94 11.42 7.05
N GLY A 109 18.63 11.33 5.91
CA GLY A 109 19.55 10.23 5.60
C GLY A 109 20.58 9.97 6.70
N PRO A 110 21.30 10.99 7.20
CA PRO A 110 22.28 10.80 8.29
C PRO A 110 21.65 10.21 9.58
N ILE A 111 20.39 10.58 9.88
CA ILE A 111 19.69 10.06 11.07
C ILE A 111 19.39 8.57 10.87
N PHE A 112 18.87 8.19 9.72
CA PHE A 112 18.58 6.78 9.41
C PHE A 112 19.85 5.94 9.36
N ALA A 113 20.93 6.46 8.76
CA ALA A 113 22.22 5.78 8.70
C ALA A 113 22.83 5.53 10.08
N ALA A 114 22.68 6.47 11.01
CA ALA A 114 23.15 6.31 12.38
C ALA A 114 22.44 5.16 13.11
N TYR A 115 21.16 4.93 12.86
CA TYR A 115 20.44 3.78 13.40
C TYR A 115 20.78 2.47 12.68
N GLN A 116 21.01 2.51 11.36
CA GLN A 116 21.36 1.33 10.59
C GLN A 116 22.64 0.65 11.05
N SER A 117 23.59 1.42 11.60
CA SER A 117 24.86 0.90 12.12
C SER A 117 24.76 0.26 13.51
N GLN A 118 23.62 0.37 14.18
CA GLN A 118 23.40 -0.14 15.52
C GLN A 118 22.73 -1.53 15.49
N ASP A 119 22.90 -2.29 16.57
CA ASP A 119 22.18 -3.55 16.76
C ASP A 119 20.66 -3.33 16.79
N LEU A 120 19.92 -4.19 16.15
CA LEU A 120 18.48 -4.06 15.92
C LEU A 120 17.69 -4.09 17.25
N MET A 121 18.12 -4.88 18.22
CA MET A 121 17.49 -4.92 19.56
C MET A 121 17.74 -3.62 20.33
N HIS A 122 18.94 -3.02 20.16
CA HIS A 122 19.25 -1.74 20.75
C HIS A 122 18.36 -0.63 20.15
N VAL A 123 18.22 -0.60 18.83
CA VAL A 123 17.33 0.34 18.13
C VAL A 123 15.86 0.16 18.55
N ALA A 124 15.41 -1.08 18.76
CA ALA A 124 14.05 -1.37 19.23
C ALA A 124 13.76 -0.85 20.65
N ALA A 125 14.80 -0.65 21.45
CA ALA A 125 14.69 -0.07 22.80
C ALA A 125 14.71 1.47 22.82
N ASP A 126 15.19 2.12 21.74
CA ASP A 126 15.28 3.59 21.64
C ASP A 126 13.90 4.22 21.38
N PRO A 127 13.40 5.13 22.25
CA PRO A 127 12.10 5.77 22.07
C PRO A 127 11.97 6.57 20.79
N LYS A 128 13.04 7.25 20.33
CA LYS A 128 13.02 8.03 19.09
C LYS A 128 12.97 7.12 17.86
N ALA A 129 13.77 6.06 17.85
CA ALA A 129 13.73 5.06 16.78
C ALA A 129 12.34 4.41 16.69
N LYS A 130 11.71 4.13 17.84
CA LYS A 130 10.35 3.56 17.91
C LYS A 130 9.31 4.52 17.34
N GLU A 131 9.39 5.82 17.62
CA GLU A 131 8.50 6.83 17.06
C GLU A 131 8.66 6.94 15.54
N MET A 132 9.90 6.98 15.03
CA MET A 132 10.20 7.01 13.61
C MET A 132 9.74 5.72 12.92
N GLY A 133 10.02 4.56 13.52
CA GLY A 133 9.55 3.26 13.02
C GLY A 133 8.02 3.17 12.97
N ARG A 134 7.34 3.70 14.00
CA ARG A 134 5.88 3.80 14.01
C ARG A 134 5.36 4.68 12.89
N SER A 135 5.96 5.83 12.63
CA SER A 135 5.58 6.70 11.53
C SER A 135 5.73 6.00 10.18
N LEU A 136 6.86 5.33 9.95
CA LEU A 136 7.07 4.52 8.75
C LEU A 136 6.04 3.39 8.61
N PHE A 137 5.74 2.69 9.71
CA PHE A 137 4.77 1.61 9.75
C PHE A 137 3.36 2.09 9.36
N LEU A 138 2.92 3.21 9.92
CA LEU A 138 1.60 3.78 9.62
C LEU A 138 1.46 4.20 8.16
N ASN A 139 2.54 4.68 7.54
CA ASN A 139 2.51 5.11 6.14
C ASN A 139 2.59 3.95 5.14
N TYR A 140 3.31 2.87 5.46
CA TYR A 140 3.65 1.85 4.45
C TYR A 140 3.13 0.44 4.78
N CYS A 141 2.82 0.15 6.04
CA CYS A 141 2.50 -1.21 6.50
C CYS A 141 1.07 -1.34 7.01
N ALA A 142 0.52 -0.26 7.59
CA ALA A 142 -0.79 -0.27 8.26
C ALA A 142 -1.95 -0.61 7.33
N GLN A 143 -1.84 -0.38 6.03
CA GLN A 143 -2.88 -0.73 5.06
C GLN A 143 -3.21 -2.23 5.08
N CYS A 144 -2.21 -3.08 5.28
CA CYS A 144 -2.37 -4.53 5.34
C CYS A 144 -2.41 -5.04 6.78
N HIS A 145 -1.48 -4.55 7.63
CA HIS A 145 -1.32 -5.05 8.99
C HIS A 145 -2.18 -4.35 10.06
N GLY A 146 -2.96 -3.33 9.66
CA GLY A 146 -3.72 -2.50 10.61
C GLY A 146 -2.85 -1.46 11.31
N SER A 147 -3.45 -0.34 11.74
CA SER A 147 -2.74 0.72 12.47
C SER A 147 -2.29 0.28 13.88
N ASP A 148 -2.93 -0.75 14.42
CA ASP A 148 -2.59 -1.41 15.68
C ASP A 148 -1.68 -2.64 15.49
N ALA A 149 -1.27 -2.93 14.24
CA ALA A 149 -0.45 -4.05 13.83
C ALA A 149 -1.04 -5.43 14.12
N LYS A 150 -2.35 -5.54 14.43
CA LYS A 150 -3.03 -6.82 14.71
C LYS A 150 -3.45 -7.58 13.47
N GLY A 151 -3.19 -7.03 12.29
CA GLY A 151 -3.51 -7.67 11.03
C GLY A 151 -5.01 -7.70 10.72
N ALA A 152 -5.35 -8.50 9.74
CA ALA A 152 -6.72 -8.78 9.31
C ALA A 152 -6.77 -10.15 8.63
N LYS A 153 -7.95 -10.58 8.17
CA LYS A 153 -8.06 -11.85 7.43
C LYS A 153 -7.11 -11.88 6.23
N GLY A 154 -6.15 -12.79 6.26
CA GLY A 154 -5.10 -12.93 5.25
C GLY A 154 -3.83 -12.13 5.52
N TYR A 155 -3.82 -11.27 6.54
CA TYR A 155 -2.67 -10.47 6.95
C TYR A 155 -2.31 -10.77 8.41
N PRO A 156 -1.06 -11.19 8.70
CA PRO A 156 -0.68 -11.62 10.04
C PRO A 156 -0.72 -10.49 11.07
N ASN A 157 -1.06 -10.86 12.30
CA ASN A 157 -0.86 -10.06 13.49
C ASN A 157 0.65 -9.98 13.79
N LEU A 158 1.18 -8.80 14.00
CA LEU A 158 2.60 -8.57 14.31
C LEU A 158 2.83 -8.31 15.80
N THR A 159 1.79 -8.43 16.63
CA THR A 159 1.85 -8.19 18.08
C THR A 159 1.75 -9.47 18.89
N ASP A 160 1.54 -10.62 18.26
CA ASP A 160 1.53 -11.95 18.90
C ASP A 160 2.87 -12.67 18.76
N ASN A 161 2.95 -13.90 19.27
CA ASN A 161 4.16 -14.72 19.23
C ASN A 161 4.18 -15.76 18.10
N ASP A 162 3.20 -15.70 17.20
CA ASP A 162 3.03 -16.70 16.13
C ASP A 162 3.59 -16.15 14.80
N TRP A 163 4.84 -16.47 14.54
CA TRP A 163 5.59 -15.97 13.40
C TRP A 163 5.73 -17.02 12.30
N LEU A 164 5.10 -16.78 11.16
CA LEU A 164 5.14 -17.69 10.01
C LEU A 164 6.55 -17.87 9.41
N TRP A 165 7.37 -16.82 9.42
CA TRP A 165 8.73 -16.80 8.86
C TRP A 165 9.81 -16.53 9.92
N GLY A 166 9.46 -16.71 11.19
CA GLY A 166 10.31 -16.42 12.32
C GLY A 166 10.22 -14.97 12.81
N GLY A 167 10.32 -14.80 14.13
CA GLY A 167 10.18 -13.54 14.84
C GLY A 167 11.49 -12.93 15.36
N GLU A 168 12.64 -13.51 15.00
CA GLU A 168 13.95 -12.94 15.34
C GLU A 168 14.19 -11.63 14.55
N PRO A 169 14.90 -10.65 15.13
CA PRO A 169 15.09 -9.33 14.51
C PRO A 169 15.56 -9.38 13.06
N GLU A 170 16.56 -10.20 12.76
CA GLU A 170 17.12 -10.34 11.41
C GLU A 170 16.18 -11.08 10.45
N GLN A 171 15.32 -11.96 10.95
CA GLN A 171 14.29 -12.63 10.15
C GLN A 171 13.18 -11.64 9.75
N ILE A 172 12.76 -10.79 10.70
CA ILE A 172 11.81 -9.69 10.44
C ILE A 172 12.39 -8.73 9.40
N LYS A 173 13.65 -8.29 9.58
CA LYS A 173 14.35 -7.42 8.65
C LYS A 173 14.45 -8.04 7.25
N THR A 174 14.85 -9.30 7.15
CA THR A 174 14.91 -10.05 5.88
C THR A 174 13.55 -10.13 5.21
N THR A 175 12.50 -10.35 6.00
CA THR A 175 11.10 -10.40 5.52
C THR A 175 10.66 -9.07 4.93
N ILE A 176 10.99 -7.96 5.57
CA ILE A 176 10.64 -6.62 5.06
C ILE A 176 11.48 -6.26 3.84
N LEU A 177 12.79 -6.57 3.84
CA LEU A 177 13.68 -6.27 2.71
C LEU A 177 13.27 -6.99 1.43
N GLY A 178 13.16 -8.31 1.50
CA GLY A 178 12.97 -9.17 0.32
C GLY A 178 11.52 -9.55 0.04
N GLY A 179 10.63 -9.29 0.99
CA GLY A 179 9.28 -9.82 0.94
C GLY A 179 9.21 -11.33 1.19
N ARG A 180 8.01 -11.87 1.12
CA ARG A 180 7.73 -13.31 1.28
C ARG A 180 6.61 -13.76 0.35
N VAL A 181 6.72 -14.96 -0.15
CA VAL A 181 5.66 -15.63 -0.90
C VAL A 181 5.36 -16.95 -0.23
N GLY A 182 4.16 -17.09 0.31
CA GLY A 182 3.66 -18.32 0.90
C GLY A 182 2.65 -18.97 -0.04
N VAL A 183 2.84 -20.25 -0.36
CA VAL A 183 1.95 -20.98 -1.25
C VAL A 183 1.52 -22.29 -0.57
N MET A 184 0.21 -22.45 -0.41
CA MET A 184 -0.43 -23.74 -0.17
C MET A 184 -1.15 -24.15 -1.45
N PRO A 185 -0.77 -25.24 -2.10
CA PRO A 185 -1.38 -25.66 -3.37
C PRO A 185 -2.86 -26.03 -3.19
N PRO A 186 -3.69 -25.86 -4.23
CA PRO A 186 -5.08 -26.30 -4.20
C PRO A 186 -5.18 -27.81 -4.39
N TYR A 187 -5.86 -28.47 -3.47
CA TYR A 187 -6.08 -29.93 -3.55
C TYR A 187 -7.47 -30.29 -4.12
N GLY A 188 -8.37 -29.32 -4.32
CA GLY A 188 -9.72 -29.57 -4.85
C GLY A 188 -9.76 -30.11 -6.27
N GLY A 189 -8.71 -29.83 -7.07
CA GLY A 189 -8.55 -30.37 -8.42
C GLY A 189 -7.98 -31.80 -8.49
N ASN A 190 -7.55 -32.37 -7.34
CA ASN A 190 -7.07 -33.73 -7.24
C ASN A 190 -7.86 -34.51 -6.14
N PRO A 191 -9.05 -34.99 -6.46
CA PRO A 191 -9.90 -35.69 -5.50
C PRO A 191 -9.25 -36.97 -4.95
N ASP A 192 -8.36 -37.60 -5.68
CA ASP A 192 -7.65 -38.81 -5.22
C ASP A 192 -6.68 -38.50 -4.08
N ALA A 193 -6.06 -37.31 -4.11
CA ALA A 193 -5.12 -36.89 -3.08
C ALA A 193 -5.79 -36.63 -1.71
N VAL A 194 -6.97 -36.03 -1.71
CA VAL A 194 -7.68 -35.65 -0.47
C VAL A 194 -9.02 -36.37 -0.27
N GLY A 195 -9.47 -37.22 -1.20
CA GLY A 195 -10.75 -37.94 -1.10
C GLY A 195 -11.97 -37.03 -1.42
N GLY A 196 -11.83 -36.07 -2.27
CA GLY A 196 -12.90 -35.17 -2.68
C GLY A 196 -13.48 -34.32 -1.53
N PRO A 197 -14.75 -33.86 -1.64
CA PRO A 197 -15.37 -33.00 -0.63
C PRO A 197 -15.46 -33.67 0.77
N THR A 198 -15.69 -34.98 0.82
CA THR A 198 -15.76 -35.75 2.08
C THR A 198 -14.38 -35.79 2.75
N GLY A 199 -13.33 -36.06 1.99
CA GLY A 199 -11.97 -36.09 2.54
C GLY A 199 -11.47 -34.73 2.96
N ALA A 200 -11.84 -33.63 2.26
CA ALA A 200 -11.54 -32.28 2.69
C ALA A 200 -12.21 -31.96 4.05
N LYS A 201 -13.44 -32.42 4.28
CA LYS A 201 -14.13 -32.30 5.56
C LYS A 201 -13.47 -33.12 6.67
N GLU A 202 -13.05 -34.33 6.37
CA GLU A 202 -12.27 -35.20 7.29
C GLU A 202 -10.97 -34.51 7.70
N LEU A 203 -10.20 -33.97 6.73
CA LEU A 203 -8.97 -33.22 6.97
C LEU A 203 -9.22 -31.98 7.80
N ALA A 204 -10.26 -31.19 7.52
CA ALA A 204 -10.60 -30.02 8.29
C ALA A 204 -10.89 -30.34 9.77
N ASN A 205 -11.62 -31.44 10.03
CA ASN A 205 -11.87 -31.88 11.40
C ASN A 205 -10.59 -32.32 12.10
N TYR A 206 -9.69 -33.04 11.41
CA TYR A 206 -8.40 -33.38 11.99
C TYR A 206 -7.55 -32.17 12.30
N VAL A 207 -7.43 -31.21 11.38
CA VAL A 207 -6.67 -29.95 11.57
C VAL A 207 -7.23 -29.13 12.75
N ARG A 208 -8.57 -29.06 12.89
CA ARG A 208 -9.21 -28.43 14.05
C ARG A 208 -8.88 -29.15 15.36
N SER A 209 -8.82 -30.47 15.34
CA SER A 209 -8.46 -31.25 16.54
C SER A 209 -7.02 -31.02 16.98
N LEU A 210 -6.09 -30.73 16.06
CA LEU A 210 -4.68 -30.42 16.38
C LEU A 210 -4.55 -29.17 17.25
N SER A 211 -5.38 -28.16 17.02
CA SER A 211 -5.41 -26.90 17.79
C SER A 211 -6.39 -26.92 18.98
N GLY A 212 -6.97 -28.09 19.29
CA GLY A 212 -7.92 -28.25 20.39
C GLY A 212 -9.29 -27.61 20.15
N LEU A 213 -9.64 -27.36 18.89
CA LEU A 213 -10.96 -26.83 18.53
C LEU A 213 -12.00 -27.95 18.47
N PRO A 214 -13.28 -27.65 18.70
CA PRO A 214 -14.36 -28.62 18.56
C PRO A 214 -14.36 -29.28 17.17
N SER A 215 -14.33 -30.60 17.11
CA SER A 215 -14.26 -31.40 15.88
C SER A 215 -15.02 -32.71 16.05
N ASP A 216 -15.51 -33.26 14.93
CA ASP A 216 -16.06 -34.59 14.91
C ASP A 216 -14.93 -35.65 15.01
N SER A 217 -14.95 -36.46 16.06
CA SER A 217 -13.88 -37.41 16.34
C SER A 217 -13.76 -38.53 15.28
N ILE A 218 -14.87 -38.92 14.65
CA ILE A 218 -14.88 -39.93 13.59
C ILE A 218 -14.25 -39.37 12.33
N LEU A 219 -14.64 -38.14 11.94
CA LEU A 219 -14.06 -37.45 10.80
C LEU A 219 -12.59 -37.14 11.03
N ALA A 220 -12.23 -36.71 12.24
CA ALA A 220 -10.85 -36.42 12.60
C ALA A 220 -9.94 -37.66 12.52
N ALA A 221 -10.42 -38.84 12.95
CA ALA A 221 -9.65 -40.08 12.83
C ALA A 221 -9.33 -40.40 11.37
N LYS A 222 -10.31 -40.31 10.47
CA LYS A 222 -10.10 -40.53 9.02
C LYS A 222 -9.23 -39.40 8.41
N GLY A 223 -9.43 -38.18 8.87
CA GLY A 223 -8.60 -37.02 8.45
C GLY A 223 -7.13 -37.19 8.81
N LYS A 224 -6.81 -37.82 9.95
CA LYS A 224 -5.44 -38.13 10.36
C LYS A 224 -4.73 -39.05 9.36
N GLU A 225 -5.41 -40.06 8.87
CA GLU A 225 -4.86 -40.98 7.87
C GLU A 225 -4.54 -40.24 6.56
N ARG A 226 -5.46 -39.36 6.10
CA ARG A 226 -5.26 -38.57 4.90
C ARG A 226 -4.15 -37.50 5.08
N TYR A 227 -4.10 -36.88 6.25
CA TYR A 227 -3.06 -35.94 6.60
C TYR A 227 -1.66 -36.52 6.44
N ALA A 228 -1.47 -37.76 6.90
CA ALA A 228 -0.20 -38.46 6.79
C ALA A 228 0.24 -38.71 5.35
N LEU A 229 -0.69 -38.74 4.39
CA LEU A 229 -0.39 -38.99 2.98
C LEU A 229 0.02 -37.70 2.22
N VAL A 230 -0.58 -36.56 2.56
CA VAL A 230 -0.51 -35.37 1.71
C VAL A 230 0.03 -34.14 2.43
N CYS A 231 -0.30 -33.96 3.71
CA CYS A 231 -0.04 -32.68 4.40
C CYS A 231 1.27 -32.69 5.21
N ILE A 232 1.73 -33.86 5.60
CA ILE A 232 2.90 -34.06 6.47
C ILE A 232 4.20 -33.52 5.86
N ALA A 233 4.31 -33.48 4.53
CA ALA A 233 5.49 -33.01 3.83
C ALA A 233 5.81 -31.54 4.14
N CYS A 234 4.78 -30.72 4.31
CA CYS A 234 4.92 -29.29 4.63
C CYS A 234 4.64 -29.01 6.11
N HIS A 235 3.53 -29.56 6.65
CA HIS A 235 3.10 -29.22 8.00
C HIS A 235 3.72 -30.09 9.11
N GLY A 236 4.49 -31.12 8.72
CA GLY A 236 5.13 -32.07 9.66
C GLY A 236 4.16 -33.09 10.25
N PRO A 237 4.68 -34.16 10.87
CA PRO A 237 3.86 -35.27 11.41
C PRO A 237 2.97 -34.83 12.58
N GLU A 238 3.38 -33.82 13.33
CA GLU A 238 2.65 -33.28 14.47
C GLU A 238 1.86 -32.01 14.12
N GLY A 239 1.91 -31.53 12.85
CA GLY A 239 1.23 -30.32 12.41
C GLY A 239 1.91 -29.01 12.83
N LYS A 240 3.17 -29.04 13.29
CA LYS A 240 3.88 -27.85 13.79
C LYS A 240 4.45 -26.94 12.72
N GLY A 241 4.35 -27.34 11.46
CA GLY A 241 4.86 -26.56 10.34
C GLY A 241 6.39 -26.40 10.33
N ASN A 242 6.86 -25.39 9.62
CA ASN A 242 8.28 -25.03 9.55
C ASN A 242 8.42 -23.54 9.22
N SER A 243 8.84 -22.75 10.18
CA SER A 243 9.02 -21.30 10.03
C SER A 243 10.14 -20.92 9.05
N ALA A 244 11.14 -21.78 8.84
CA ALA A 244 12.18 -21.50 7.85
C ALA A 244 11.65 -21.55 6.40
N ALA A 245 10.58 -22.34 6.17
CA ALA A 245 9.91 -22.47 4.89
C ALA A 245 8.58 -21.68 4.79
N GLY A 246 8.18 -21.02 5.87
CA GLY A 246 6.90 -20.30 5.94
C GLY A 246 5.68 -21.20 5.96
N TRP A 247 5.84 -22.45 6.44
CA TRP A 247 4.73 -23.38 6.58
C TRP A 247 4.11 -23.26 7.97
N PRO A 248 2.81 -22.94 8.05
CA PRO A 248 2.16 -22.62 9.32
C PRO A 248 2.08 -23.82 10.27
N ASN A 249 2.19 -23.51 11.56
CA ASN A 249 1.83 -24.38 12.64
C ASN A 249 0.30 -24.54 12.68
N LEU A 250 -0.19 -25.77 12.69
CA LEU A 250 -1.62 -26.11 12.74
C LEU A 250 -2.08 -26.49 14.15
N THR A 251 -1.18 -26.43 15.13
CA THR A 251 -1.46 -26.83 16.53
C THR A 251 -1.70 -25.63 17.45
N ASP A 252 -1.43 -24.41 16.98
CA ASP A 252 -1.67 -23.19 17.72
C ASP A 252 -3.13 -22.68 17.58
N LYS A 253 -3.40 -21.51 18.12
CA LYS A 253 -4.72 -20.89 18.09
C LYS A 253 -4.80 -19.70 17.10
N THR A 254 -3.72 -19.46 16.37
CA THR A 254 -3.61 -18.34 15.43
C THR A 254 -3.97 -18.78 14.02
N TRP A 255 -5.01 -18.18 13.48
CA TRP A 255 -5.60 -18.57 12.20
C TRP A 255 -5.69 -17.39 11.25
N LEU A 256 -4.80 -17.31 10.29
CA LEU A 256 -4.73 -16.22 9.33
C LEU A 256 -6.02 -16.01 8.51
N TYR A 257 -6.74 -17.09 8.21
CA TYR A 257 -8.00 -17.04 7.46
C TYR A 257 -9.23 -17.36 8.30
N GLY A 258 -9.02 -17.76 9.55
CA GLY A 258 -10.06 -18.21 10.48
C GLY A 258 -10.13 -19.72 10.62
N SER A 259 -10.63 -20.17 11.77
CA SER A 259 -10.64 -21.58 12.24
C SER A 259 -11.94 -22.33 11.97
N ARG A 260 -12.89 -21.73 11.24
CA ARG A 260 -14.15 -22.41 10.90
C ARG A 260 -13.91 -23.57 9.96
N GLU A 261 -14.72 -24.63 10.09
CA GLU A 261 -14.62 -25.83 9.25
C GLU A 261 -14.68 -25.49 7.75
N ASP A 262 -15.66 -24.68 7.36
CA ASP A 262 -15.85 -24.22 5.98
C ASP A 262 -14.64 -23.47 5.42
N THR A 263 -14.02 -22.63 6.24
CA THR A 263 -12.83 -21.86 5.86
C THR A 263 -11.59 -22.74 5.68
N ILE A 264 -11.44 -23.75 6.52
CA ILE A 264 -10.35 -24.73 6.41
C ILE A 264 -10.56 -25.61 5.16
N ILE A 265 -11.81 -26.06 4.91
CA ILE A 265 -12.15 -26.78 3.68
C ILE A 265 -11.82 -25.92 2.45
N GLU A 266 -12.19 -24.64 2.47
CA GLU A 266 -11.85 -23.71 1.38
C GLU A 266 -10.33 -23.60 1.19
N THR A 267 -9.58 -23.49 2.28
CA THR A 267 -8.11 -23.42 2.25
C THR A 267 -7.50 -24.69 1.64
N ILE A 268 -8.00 -25.85 2.02
CA ILE A 268 -7.53 -27.14 1.47
C ILE A 268 -7.89 -27.28 -0.01
N THR A 269 -9.11 -26.93 -0.39
CA THR A 269 -9.61 -27.16 -1.75
C THR A 269 -9.11 -26.15 -2.76
N LYS A 270 -9.08 -24.87 -2.40
CA LYS A 270 -8.68 -23.77 -3.29
C LYS A 270 -7.20 -23.38 -3.17
N GLY A 271 -6.53 -23.84 -2.11
CA GLY A 271 -5.21 -23.37 -1.76
C GLY A 271 -5.19 -21.92 -1.25
N ARG A 272 -3.98 -21.45 -0.96
CA ARG A 272 -3.74 -20.04 -0.60
C ARG A 272 -2.42 -19.56 -1.21
N THR A 273 -2.42 -18.35 -1.71
CA THR A 273 -1.20 -17.67 -2.15
C THR A 273 -1.17 -16.30 -1.49
N ASN A 274 -0.18 -16.07 -0.67
CA ASN A 274 0.03 -14.82 0.06
C ASN A 274 1.35 -14.20 -0.37
N VAL A 275 1.32 -12.91 -0.63
CA VAL A 275 2.50 -12.15 -1.01
C VAL A 275 2.65 -10.98 -0.05
N MET A 276 3.77 -10.89 0.65
CA MET A 276 4.26 -9.68 1.27
C MET A 276 5.32 -9.10 0.34
N PRO A 277 5.14 -7.91 -0.23
CA PRO A 277 6.12 -7.32 -1.13
C PRO A 277 7.43 -6.97 -0.42
N GLY A 278 8.55 -7.02 -1.14
CA GLY A 278 9.82 -6.49 -0.64
C GLY A 278 9.83 -4.97 -0.67
N HIS A 279 10.43 -4.36 0.34
CA HIS A 279 10.47 -2.91 0.50
C HIS A 279 11.89 -2.33 0.33
N LYS A 280 12.88 -3.14 -0.01
CA LYS A 280 14.29 -2.71 -0.14
C LYS A 280 14.45 -1.57 -1.15
N GLU A 281 13.92 -1.74 -2.36
CA GLU A 281 14.08 -0.77 -3.46
C GLU A 281 13.34 0.55 -3.17
N PHE A 282 12.20 0.44 -2.51
CA PHE A 282 11.34 1.59 -2.23
C PHE A 282 11.75 2.39 -0.99
N LEU A 283 12.10 1.71 0.12
CA LEU A 283 12.41 2.36 1.39
C LEU A 283 13.92 2.49 1.66
N GLY A 284 14.73 1.63 1.07
CA GLY A 284 16.14 1.49 1.40
C GLY A 284 16.38 0.73 2.72
N GLU A 285 17.61 0.28 2.91
CA GLU A 285 17.95 -0.61 4.04
C GLU A 285 17.84 0.09 5.41
N ALA A 286 18.14 1.40 5.49
CA ALA A 286 18.14 2.14 6.74
C ALA A 286 16.73 2.31 7.32
N LYS A 287 15.73 2.66 6.47
CA LYS A 287 14.33 2.76 6.92
C LYS A 287 13.75 1.39 7.24
N VAL A 288 14.15 0.34 6.47
CA VAL A 288 13.74 -1.04 6.78
C VAL A 288 14.32 -1.51 8.11
N HIS A 289 15.53 -1.12 8.45
CA HIS A 289 16.13 -1.43 9.75
C HIS A 289 15.29 -0.85 10.92
N LEU A 290 14.87 0.41 10.81
CA LEU A 290 13.96 1.04 11.79
C LEU A 290 12.59 0.38 11.85
N LEU A 291 12.02 0.00 10.69
CA LEU A 291 10.76 -0.73 10.64
C LEU A 291 10.87 -2.10 11.32
N ALA A 292 11.96 -2.84 11.06
CA ALA A 292 12.19 -4.13 11.69
C ALA A 292 12.33 -4.00 13.22
N ALA A 293 13.06 -2.97 13.68
CA ALA A 293 13.18 -2.66 15.10
C ALA A 293 11.83 -2.30 15.73
N TYR A 294 11.01 -1.50 15.04
CA TYR A 294 9.67 -1.17 15.51
C TYR A 294 8.76 -2.41 15.62
N VAL A 295 8.70 -3.23 14.56
CA VAL A 295 7.88 -4.45 14.52
C VAL A 295 8.33 -5.43 15.61
N TYR A 296 9.64 -5.65 15.77
CA TYR A 296 10.18 -6.46 16.85
C TYR A 296 9.77 -5.93 18.24
N GLY A 297 9.81 -4.60 18.41
CA GLY A 297 9.43 -3.91 19.64
C GLY A 297 7.92 -3.91 19.95
N LEU A 298 7.05 -4.41 19.06
CA LEU A 298 5.60 -4.55 19.31
C LEU A 298 5.26 -5.68 20.30
N GLY A 299 6.22 -6.55 20.61
CA GLY A 299 6.08 -7.57 21.65
C GLY A 299 5.68 -8.96 21.16
N GLY A 300 5.47 -9.14 19.86
CA GLY A 300 5.19 -10.44 19.25
C GLY A 300 6.44 -11.25 18.89
N GLY A 301 7.64 -10.73 19.19
CA GLY A 301 8.91 -11.44 19.06
C GLY A 301 9.42 -11.98 20.39
N VAL A 302 10.56 -12.63 20.37
CA VAL A 302 11.27 -12.97 21.61
C VAL A 302 11.52 -11.67 22.41
N LYS A 303 11.06 -11.63 23.65
CA LYS A 303 11.24 -10.43 24.49
C LYS A 303 12.69 -9.98 24.45
N PRO A 304 12.98 -8.69 24.16
CA PRO A 304 14.34 -8.19 24.26
C PRO A 304 14.92 -8.54 25.63
N ALA A 305 16.10 -9.12 25.66
CA ALA A 305 16.87 -9.14 26.89
C ALA A 305 16.98 -7.68 27.37
N ALA A 306 16.72 -7.44 28.66
CA ALA A 306 16.81 -6.10 29.22
C ALA A 306 18.13 -5.47 28.75
N PRO A 307 18.14 -4.18 28.31
CA PRO A 307 19.37 -3.55 27.86
C PRO A 307 20.43 -3.70 28.94
N PRO A 308 21.69 -4.00 28.58
CA PRO A 308 22.76 -4.04 29.57
C PRO A 308 22.75 -2.72 30.31
N ALA A 309 22.76 -2.80 31.65
CA ALA A 309 22.75 -1.62 32.51
C ALA A 309 23.78 -0.61 31.99
N ALA A 310 23.35 0.64 31.75
CA ALA A 310 24.23 1.69 31.27
C ALA A 310 25.50 1.69 32.16
N ALA A 311 26.66 1.61 31.49
CA ALA A 311 27.94 1.71 32.22
C ALA A 311 27.91 2.99 33.05
N PRO A 312 28.35 2.96 34.33
CA PRO A 312 28.31 4.13 35.16
C PRO A 312 29.11 5.26 34.50
N GLU A 313 28.46 6.41 34.32
CA GLU A 313 29.11 7.61 33.80
C GLU A 313 30.33 7.90 34.68
N ALA A 314 31.52 7.89 34.04
CA ALA A 314 32.75 8.30 34.69
C ALA A 314 32.57 9.77 35.10
N LYS A 315 32.39 9.98 36.43
CA LYS A 315 32.41 11.33 37.02
C LYS A 315 33.75 11.99 36.63
N LYS A 316 33.66 13.06 35.86
CA LYS A 316 34.76 14.03 35.72
C LYS A 316 34.89 14.89 36.96
#